data_554ee0700aef1794874064b2f34943d0
#
_entry.id   554ee0700aef1794874064b2f34943d0
#
_cell.length_a   1.000
_cell.length_b   1.000
_cell.length_c   1.000
_cell.angle_alpha   90.00
_cell.angle_beta   90.00
_cell.angle_gamma   90.00
#
_symmetry.space_group_name_H-M   'P 1'
#
loop_
_entity.id
_entity.type
_entity.pdbx_description
1 polymer ?
#
loop_
_entity_poly.entity_id
_entity_poly.type
_entity_poly.pdbx_seq_one_letter_code
_entity_poly.pdbx_strand_id
1 'polypeptide(L)'
;GGDELVVLDSRTFAEYRNMNIPGGVSVPGGELAYRVRDFAPNETTTVVVNCAGRTRSIVGAQSVINAGISNRVVALENGTMGWHLAGLELEHGRTDSFAAGDPDSIAAAQEMRARIAREYGIKTVDAETLSAWQDEAETRTLYLLDVRSPEEYAAGHLRGSRSAPGG
;
A
#
# COMPACT_ATOMS: atom_id res chain seq x y z
N GLY A 1 6.71 1.88 30.22
CA GLY A 1 5.82 1.58 29.10
C GLY A 1 6.66 1.45 27.86
N GLY A 2 6.62 0.29 27.21
CA GLY A 2 7.22 0.15 25.89
C GLY A 2 6.36 0.93 24.90
N ASP A 3 6.98 1.64 23.97
CA ASP A 3 6.26 2.30 22.88
C ASP A 3 5.53 1.21 22.08
N GLU A 4 4.23 1.37 21.91
CA GLU A 4 3.44 0.48 21.07
C GLU A 4 3.95 0.61 19.63
N LEU A 5 4.19 -0.50 18.96
CA LEU A 5 4.61 -0.49 17.57
C LEU A 5 3.85 -1.54 16.76
N VAL A 6 3.66 -1.27 15.48
CA VAL A 6 3.10 -2.20 14.50
C VAL A 6 4.03 -2.31 13.29
N VAL A 7 4.23 -3.54 12.81
CA VAL A 7 5.01 -3.81 11.59
C VAL A 7 4.04 -4.14 10.46
N LEU A 8 4.01 -3.29 9.44
CA LEU A 8 3.17 -3.45 8.25
C LEU A 8 4.05 -3.90 7.08
N ASP A 9 3.78 -5.09 6.58
CA ASP A 9 4.54 -5.66 5.47
C ASP A 9 3.91 -5.24 4.13
N SER A 10 4.62 -4.42 3.39
CA SER A 10 4.18 -3.82 2.12
C SER A 10 4.36 -4.72 0.91
N ARG A 11 4.86 -5.93 1.11
CA ARG A 11 5.05 -6.91 0.03
C ARG A 11 3.71 -7.53 -0.40
N THR A 12 3.76 -8.32 -1.47
CA THR A 12 2.60 -9.12 -1.85
C THR A 12 2.27 -10.13 -0.75
N PHE A 13 1.01 -10.54 -0.66
CA PHE A 13 0.57 -11.55 0.33
C PHE A 13 1.34 -12.87 0.19
N ALA A 14 1.67 -13.27 -1.04
CA ALA A 14 2.47 -14.48 -1.29
C ALA A 14 3.88 -14.39 -0.72
N GLU A 15 4.56 -13.24 -0.84
CA GLU A 15 5.88 -13.01 -0.24
C GLU A 15 5.81 -13.03 1.29
N TYR A 16 4.80 -12.35 1.88
CA TYR A 16 4.55 -12.32 3.32
C TYR A 16 4.30 -13.73 3.86
N ARG A 17 3.41 -14.49 3.24
CA ARG A 17 3.11 -15.87 3.65
C ARG A 17 4.31 -16.80 3.55
N ASN A 18 5.17 -16.61 2.56
CA ASN A 18 6.39 -17.42 2.40
C ASN A 18 7.33 -17.23 3.59
N MET A 19 7.58 -15.98 3.99
CA MET A 19 8.37 -15.63 5.18
C MET A 19 8.06 -14.19 5.60
N ASN A 20 7.93 -13.94 6.89
CA ASN A 20 7.67 -12.61 7.44
C ASN A 20 8.41 -12.38 8.75
N ILE A 21 8.51 -11.11 9.14
CA ILE A 21 9.02 -10.71 10.45
C ILE A 21 7.96 -11.05 11.50
N PRO A 22 8.36 -11.67 12.65
CA PRO A 22 7.42 -12.03 13.70
C PRO A 22 6.53 -10.86 14.15
N GLY A 23 5.22 -11.12 14.23
CA GLY A 23 4.22 -10.12 14.59
C GLY A 23 3.90 -9.10 13.50
N GLY A 24 4.49 -9.21 12.33
CA GLY A 24 4.15 -8.37 11.19
C GLY A 24 2.79 -8.75 10.56
N VAL A 25 2.12 -7.78 9.94
CA VAL A 25 0.83 -7.96 9.27
C VAL A 25 0.97 -7.62 7.79
N SER A 26 0.36 -8.43 6.92
CA SER A 26 0.37 -8.18 5.47
C SER A 26 -0.55 -7.01 5.12
N VAL A 27 0.04 -5.93 4.64
CA VAL A 27 -0.65 -4.75 4.12
C VAL A 27 0.08 -4.29 2.86
N PRO A 28 -0.24 -4.84 1.68
CA PRO A 28 0.42 -4.49 0.43
C PRO A 28 0.49 -2.99 0.20
N GLY A 29 1.54 -2.52 -0.47
CA GLY A 29 1.89 -1.09 -0.55
C GLY A 29 0.74 -0.18 -0.99
N GLY A 30 -0.13 -0.65 -1.89
CA GLY A 30 -1.33 0.08 -2.31
C GLY A 30 -2.39 0.25 -1.21
N GLU A 31 -2.39 -0.62 -0.19
CA GLU A 31 -3.35 -0.60 0.92
C GLU A 31 -2.83 0.17 2.15
N LEU A 32 -1.52 0.40 2.25
CA LEU A 32 -0.90 0.98 3.45
C LEU A 32 -1.57 2.28 3.92
N ALA A 33 -1.65 3.26 3.05
CA ALA A 33 -2.22 4.57 3.38
C ALA A 33 -3.71 4.46 3.74
N TYR A 34 -4.41 3.53 3.09
CA TYR A 34 -5.84 3.28 3.31
C TYR A 34 -6.11 2.57 4.65
N ARG A 35 -5.21 1.67 5.07
CA ARG A 35 -5.42 0.76 6.20
C ARG A 35 -4.65 1.11 7.47
N VAL A 36 -3.70 2.03 7.42
CA VAL A 36 -2.81 2.31 8.55
C VAL A 36 -3.55 2.63 9.85
N ARG A 37 -4.71 3.30 9.78
CA ARG A 37 -5.51 3.64 10.96
C ARG A 37 -6.15 2.42 11.63
N ASP A 38 -6.38 1.35 10.90
CA ASP A 38 -6.92 0.10 11.44
C ASP A 38 -5.89 -0.58 12.36
N PHE A 39 -4.59 -0.35 12.12
CA PHE A 39 -3.48 -0.95 12.88
C PHE A 39 -2.83 0.01 13.87
N ALA A 40 -2.95 1.30 13.67
CA ALA A 40 -2.38 2.33 14.52
C ALA A 40 -3.45 3.39 14.88
N PRO A 41 -4.48 3.01 15.66
CA PRO A 41 -5.56 3.93 16.04
C PRO A 41 -5.09 5.01 17.01
N ASN A 42 -4.03 4.74 17.77
CA ASN A 42 -3.43 5.67 18.74
C ASN A 42 -2.25 6.40 18.10
N GLU A 43 -2.18 7.71 18.26
CA GLU A 43 -1.10 8.55 17.69
C GLU A 43 0.30 8.20 18.24
N THR A 44 0.37 7.56 19.41
CA THR A 44 1.62 7.11 20.03
C THR A 44 2.18 5.82 19.43
N THR A 45 1.37 5.06 18.68
CA THR A 45 1.83 3.82 18.03
C THR A 45 2.85 4.14 16.93
N THR A 46 4.05 3.57 17.01
CA THR A 46 5.05 3.67 15.93
C THR A 46 4.69 2.71 14.81
N VAL A 47 4.58 3.21 13.58
CA VAL A 47 4.33 2.42 12.36
C VAL A 47 5.64 2.11 11.68
N VAL A 48 6.00 0.83 11.61
CA VAL A 48 7.18 0.34 10.91
C VAL A 48 6.73 -0.29 9.59
N VAL A 49 7.11 0.29 8.47
CA VAL A 49 6.82 -0.28 7.15
C VAL A 49 7.96 -1.19 6.74
N ASN A 50 7.63 -2.46 6.46
CA ASN A 50 8.58 -3.48 6.02
C ASN A 50 8.40 -3.82 4.53
N CYS A 51 9.47 -4.28 3.90
CA CYS A 51 9.45 -4.94 2.59
C CYS A 51 10.56 -6.01 2.50
N ALA A 52 10.88 -6.49 1.31
CA ALA A 52 11.97 -7.46 1.13
C ALA A 52 13.36 -6.87 1.45
N GLY A 53 13.57 -5.56 1.30
CA GLY A 53 14.85 -4.94 1.62
C GLY A 53 15.34 -3.87 0.65
N ARG A 54 14.45 -3.29 -0.17
CA ARG A 54 14.81 -2.24 -1.12
C ARG A 54 13.94 -0.99 -0.93
N THR A 55 13.08 -0.69 -1.91
CA THR A 55 12.39 0.61 -2.04
C THR A 55 10.94 0.61 -1.60
N ARG A 56 10.24 -0.52 -1.62
CA ARG A 56 8.79 -0.58 -1.33
C ARG A 56 8.44 -0.05 0.06
N SER A 57 9.24 -0.36 1.09
CA SER A 57 9.01 0.16 2.44
C SER A 57 9.24 1.67 2.54
N ILE A 58 10.20 2.22 1.81
CA ILE A 58 10.46 3.67 1.80
C ILE A 58 9.30 4.41 1.11
N VAL A 59 8.88 3.92 -0.06
CA VAL A 59 7.74 4.47 -0.80
C VAL A 59 6.45 4.34 0.01
N GLY A 60 6.23 3.17 0.62
CA GLY A 60 5.07 2.92 1.47
C GLY A 60 5.04 3.80 2.72
N ALA A 61 6.17 3.95 3.42
CA ALA A 61 6.28 4.86 4.56
C ALA A 61 5.96 6.30 4.17
N GLN A 62 6.50 6.77 3.03
CA GLN A 62 6.21 8.11 2.53
C GLN A 62 4.71 8.27 2.16
N SER A 63 4.08 7.24 1.59
CA SER A 63 2.65 7.26 1.29
C SER A 63 1.81 7.38 2.57
N VAL A 64 2.19 6.68 3.64
CA VAL A 64 1.54 6.77 4.95
C VAL A 64 1.73 8.16 5.57
N ILE A 65 2.93 8.74 5.49
CA ILE A 65 3.20 10.13 5.94
C ILE A 65 2.33 11.13 5.16
N ASN A 66 2.26 10.99 3.84
CA ASN A 66 1.43 11.82 2.98
C ASN A 66 -0.07 11.65 3.28
N ALA A 67 -0.48 10.48 3.80
CA ALA A 67 -1.83 10.25 4.30
C ALA A 67 -2.18 11.12 5.52
N GLY A 68 -1.18 11.75 6.16
CA GLY A 68 -1.37 12.74 7.22
C GLY A 68 -1.77 12.13 8.55
N ILE A 69 -1.24 10.96 8.88
CA ILE A 69 -1.34 10.43 10.25
C ILE A 69 -0.34 11.14 11.16
N SER A 70 -0.68 11.26 12.42
CA SER A 70 0.18 11.90 13.45
C SER A 70 1.26 10.94 13.98
N ASN A 71 1.12 9.66 13.70
CA ASN A 71 2.03 8.60 14.15
C ASN A 71 3.46 8.79 13.63
N ARG A 72 4.43 8.33 14.42
CA ARG A 72 5.79 8.13 13.92
C ARG A 72 5.80 7.01 12.89
N VAL A 73 6.24 7.30 11.66
CA VAL A 73 6.35 6.32 10.57
C VAL A 73 7.81 6.14 10.19
N VAL A 74 8.26 4.90 10.12
CA VAL A 74 9.63 4.54 9.72
C VAL A 74 9.60 3.37 8.72
N ALA A 75 10.61 3.29 7.86
CA ALA A 75 10.84 2.11 7.03
C ALA A 75 11.91 1.23 7.69
N LEU A 76 11.71 -0.09 7.70
CA LEU A 76 12.71 -1.02 8.22
C LEU A 76 13.90 -1.08 7.25
N GLU A 77 15.10 -0.79 7.77
CA GLU A 77 16.34 -0.84 7.00
C GLU A 77 16.61 -2.28 6.53
N ASN A 78 16.89 -2.44 5.25
CA ASN A 78 17.11 -3.73 4.58
C ASN A 78 15.97 -4.75 4.74
N GLY A 79 14.84 -4.38 5.32
CA GLY A 79 13.61 -5.17 5.39
C GLY A 79 13.77 -6.59 5.92
N THR A 80 12.93 -7.51 5.42
CA THR A 80 12.95 -8.93 5.81
C THR A 80 14.31 -9.59 5.54
N MET A 81 15.01 -9.20 4.48
CA MET A 81 16.33 -9.75 4.21
C MET A 81 17.38 -9.28 5.21
N GLY A 82 17.36 -7.99 5.60
CA GLY A 82 18.23 -7.48 6.65
C GLY A 82 17.98 -8.16 8.00
N TRP A 83 16.72 -8.39 8.34
CA TRP A 83 16.30 -9.14 9.53
C TRP A 83 16.91 -10.55 9.54
N HIS A 84 16.76 -11.27 8.44
CA HIS A 84 17.30 -12.62 8.28
C HIS A 84 18.84 -12.64 8.36
N LEU A 85 19.51 -11.72 7.67
CA LEU A 85 20.99 -11.61 7.69
C LEU A 85 21.55 -11.23 9.06
N ALA A 86 20.76 -10.57 9.90
CA ALA A 86 21.10 -10.30 11.29
C ALA A 86 20.96 -11.54 12.21
N GLY A 87 20.58 -12.69 11.65
CA GLY A 87 20.40 -13.94 12.40
C GLY A 87 19.12 -14.01 13.22
N LEU A 88 18.15 -13.12 12.94
CA LEU A 88 16.86 -13.10 13.62
C LEU A 88 15.89 -14.08 12.98
N GLU A 89 14.99 -14.64 13.79
CA GLU A 89 14.01 -15.63 13.33
C GLU A 89 12.96 -15.00 12.42
N LEU A 90 12.48 -15.78 11.46
CA LEU A 90 11.37 -15.46 10.59
C LEU A 90 10.20 -16.41 10.85
N GLU A 91 8.99 -15.92 10.65
CA GLU A 91 7.78 -16.75 10.60
C GLU A 91 7.46 -17.15 9.16
N HIS A 92 6.76 -18.26 9.00
CA HIS A 92 6.35 -18.82 7.72
C HIS A 92 4.88 -19.24 7.77
N GLY A 93 4.20 -19.15 6.64
CA GLY A 93 2.81 -19.61 6.51
C GLY A 93 1.77 -18.72 7.19
N ARG A 94 2.15 -17.56 7.72
CA ARG A 94 1.22 -16.62 8.35
C ARG A 94 0.23 -16.07 7.34
N THR A 95 -0.97 -15.76 7.84
CA THR A 95 -2.07 -15.23 7.03
C THR A 95 -2.70 -13.97 7.61
N ASP A 96 -2.01 -13.33 8.56
CA ASP A 96 -2.49 -12.10 9.18
C ASP A 96 -2.51 -10.97 8.16
N SER A 97 -3.66 -10.39 7.97
CA SER A 97 -3.92 -9.36 7.00
C SER A 97 -5.02 -8.42 7.50
N PHE A 98 -5.30 -7.37 6.74
CA PHE A 98 -6.39 -6.46 7.05
C PHE A 98 -7.76 -7.11 6.78
N ALA A 99 -8.74 -6.76 7.59
CA ALA A 99 -10.15 -7.06 7.34
C ALA A 99 -10.77 -6.06 6.36
N ALA A 100 -12.00 -6.32 5.92
CA ALA A 100 -12.80 -5.29 5.26
C ALA A 100 -12.93 -4.08 6.21
N GLY A 101 -12.64 -2.87 5.72
CA GLY A 101 -12.68 -1.65 6.52
C GLY A 101 -14.09 -1.40 7.07
N ASP A 102 -14.18 -0.89 8.30
CA ASP A 102 -15.42 -0.40 8.82
C ASP A 102 -15.85 0.92 8.11
N PRO A 103 -17.12 1.36 8.25
CA PRO A 103 -17.61 2.56 7.58
C PRO A 103 -16.82 3.84 7.92
N ASP A 104 -16.32 3.98 9.15
CA ASP A 104 -15.57 5.16 9.59
C ASP A 104 -14.17 5.18 8.97
N SER A 105 -13.50 4.05 8.90
CA SER A 105 -12.23 3.89 8.19
C SER A 105 -12.37 4.20 6.69
N ILE A 106 -13.46 3.77 6.08
CA ILE A 106 -13.75 4.06 4.66
C ILE A 106 -13.97 5.57 4.45
N ALA A 107 -14.74 6.22 5.30
CA ALA A 107 -14.99 7.67 5.22
C ALA A 107 -13.69 8.47 5.39
N ALA A 108 -12.88 8.13 6.39
CA ALA A 108 -11.57 8.75 6.63
C ALA A 108 -10.62 8.60 5.43
N ALA A 109 -10.62 7.41 4.79
CA ALA A 109 -9.82 7.17 3.60
C ALA A 109 -10.29 7.98 2.38
N GLN A 110 -11.60 8.20 2.23
CA GLN A 110 -12.15 9.06 1.18
C GLN A 110 -11.75 10.53 1.37
N GLU A 111 -11.79 11.04 2.60
CA GLU A 111 -11.33 12.39 2.92
C GLU A 111 -9.84 12.56 2.65
N MET A 112 -9.03 11.60 3.09
CA MET A 112 -7.59 11.55 2.82
C MET A 112 -7.30 11.58 1.32
N ARG A 113 -7.98 10.75 0.53
CA ARG A 113 -7.87 10.73 -0.93
C ARG A 113 -8.15 12.12 -1.53
N ALA A 114 -9.26 12.75 -1.11
CA ALA A 114 -9.63 14.07 -1.62
C ALA A 114 -8.58 15.14 -1.25
N ARG A 115 -8.00 15.06 -0.05
CA ARG A 115 -6.92 15.95 0.39
C ARG A 115 -5.67 15.76 -0.45
N ILE A 116 -5.18 14.54 -0.58
CA ILE A 116 -3.98 14.21 -1.38
C ILE A 116 -4.17 14.66 -2.83
N ALA A 117 -5.32 14.37 -3.43
CA ALA A 117 -5.60 14.79 -4.80
C ALA A 117 -5.50 16.30 -4.99
N ARG A 118 -6.01 17.09 -4.03
CA ARG A 118 -5.88 18.56 -4.07
C ARG A 118 -4.45 19.03 -3.84
N GLU A 119 -3.77 18.49 -2.84
CA GLU A 119 -2.42 18.91 -2.43
C GLU A 119 -1.40 18.68 -3.55
N TYR A 120 -1.50 17.54 -4.23
CA TYR A 120 -0.56 17.15 -5.29
C TYR A 120 -1.09 17.44 -6.71
N GLY A 121 -2.24 18.09 -6.83
CA GLY A 121 -2.82 18.48 -8.13
C GLY A 121 -3.18 17.27 -9.01
N ILE A 122 -3.55 16.13 -8.39
CA ILE A 122 -3.92 14.91 -9.12
C ILE A 122 -5.27 15.14 -9.79
N LYS A 123 -5.28 15.03 -11.12
CA LYS A 123 -6.50 15.17 -11.92
C LYS A 123 -7.19 13.82 -12.05
N THR A 124 -8.51 13.84 -11.89
CA THR A 124 -9.35 12.69 -12.22
C THR A 124 -10.02 12.89 -13.57
N VAL A 125 -10.23 11.83 -14.30
CA VAL A 125 -10.93 11.81 -15.58
C VAL A 125 -12.10 10.83 -15.51
N ASP A 126 -13.16 11.13 -16.24
CA ASP A 126 -14.31 10.23 -16.38
C ASP A 126 -14.12 9.24 -17.54
N ALA A 127 -15.06 8.32 -17.68
CA ALA A 127 -15.02 7.29 -18.70
C ALA A 127 -15.12 7.87 -20.13
N GLU A 128 -15.84 8.96 -20.31
CA GLU A 128 -16.00 9.62 -21.62
C GLU A 128 -14.68 10.23 -22.06
N THR A 129 -14.01 10.97 -21.19
CA THR A 129 -12.68 11.54 -21.43
C THR A 129 -11.65 10.45 -21.74
N LEU A 130 -11.65 9.34 -20.97
CA LEU A 130 -10.74 8.23 -21.21
C LEU A 130 -10.98 7.59 -22.58
N SER A 131 -12.25 7.37 -22.96
CA SER A 131 -12.62 6.82 -24.26
C SER A 131 -12.14 7.72 -25.39
N ALA A 132 -12.35 9.04 -25.28
CA ALA A 132 -11.87 10.00 -26.28
C ALA A 132 -10.34 9.93 -26.43
N TRP A 133 -9.60 9.80 -25.34
CA TRP A 133 -8.14 9.62 -25.40
C TRP A 133 -7.70 8.31 -26.03
N GLN A 134 -8.48 7.24 -25.88
CA GLN A 134 -8.21 5.95 -26.55
C GLN A 134 -8.42 6.05 -28.07
N ASP A 135 -9.39 6.84 -28.51
CA ASP A 135 -9.65 7.10 -29.94
C ASP A 135 -8.54 7.94 -30.60
N GLU A 136 -7.78 8.72 -29.80
CA GLU A 136 -6.62 9.52 -30.26
C GLU A 136 -5.31 8.69 -30.36
N ALA A 137 -5.36 7.37 -30.38
CA ALA A 137 -4.19 6.48 -30.28
C ALA A 137 -3.10 6.72 -31.36
N GLU A 138 -3.44 7.29 -32.51
CA GLU A 138 -2.47 7.63 -33.57
C GLU A 138 -1.64 8.89 -33.23
N THR A 139 -2.17 9.79 -32.43
CA THR A 139 -1.56 11.07 -32.09
C THR A 139 -1.16 11.21 -30.62
N ARG A 140 -1.66 10.31 -29.76
CA ARG A 140 -1.47 10.32 -28.31
C ARG A 140 -0.89 8.99 -27.82
N THR A 141 0.20 9.04 -27.09
CA THR A 141 0.66 7.88 -26.32
C THR A 141 -0.11 7.82 -25.00
N LEU A 142 -0.92 6.76 -24.81
CA LEU A 142 -1.70 6.55 -23.60
C LEU A 142 -1.20 5.31 -22.87
N TYR A 143 -0.84 5.46 -21.58
CA TYR A 143 -0.57 4.37 -20.65
C TYR A 143 -1.73 4.28 -19.67
N LEU A 144 -2.46 3.18 -19.72
CA LEU A 144 -3.52 2.85 -18.77
C LEU A 144 -3.02 1.75 -17.85
N LEU A 145 -2.75 2.09 -16.59
CA LEU A 145 -2.20 1.18 -15.60
C LEU A 145 -3.26 0.84 -14.57
N ASP A 146 -3.50 -0.46 -14.38
CA ASP A 146 -4.40 -0.97 -13.33
C ASP A 146 -3.56 -1.30 -12.10
N VAL A 147 -3.74 -0.54 -11.03
CA VAL A 147 -2.96 -0.64 -9.79
C VAL A 147 -3.55 -1.61 -8.77
N ARG A 148 -4.67 -2.25 -9.09
CA ARG A 148 -5.31 -3.25 -8.25
C ARG A 148 -4.48 -4.54 -8.18
N SER A 149 -4.92 -5.49 -7.35
CA SER A 149 -4.25 -6.79 -7.26
C SER A 149 -4.31 -7.55 -8.60
N PRO A 150 -3.37 -8.50 -8.84
CA PRO A 150 -3.40 -9.34 -10.04
C PRO A 150 -4.70 -10.13 -10.18
N GLU A 151 -5.30 -10.55 -9.06
CA GLU A 151 -6.57 -11.29 -9.01
C GLU A 151 -7.74 -10.42 -9.45
N GLU A 152 -7.82 -9.18 -8.95
CA GLU A 152 -8.83 -8.21 -9.36
C GLU A 152 -8.71 -7.85 -10.85
N TYR A 153 -7.47 -7.66 -11.33
CA TYR A 153 -7.20 -7.43 -12.74
C TYR A 153 -7.67 -8.60 -13.60
N ALA A 154 -7.37 -9.84 -13.18
CA ALA A 154 -7.78 -11.05 -13.90
C ALA A 154 -9.30 -11.25 -13.91
N ALA A 155 -9.98 -10.87 -12.82
CA ALA A 155 -11.44 -10.95 -12.71
C ALA A 155 -12.17 -9.98 -13.64
N GLY A 156 -11.53 -8.85 -14.01
CA GLY A 156 -12.06 -7.88 -14.96
C GLY A 156 -11.29 -6.56 -14.93
N HIS A 157 -10.90 -6.06 -16.08
CA HIS A 157 -10.12 -4.83 -16.22
C HIS A 157 -10.58 -3.99 -17.41
N LEU A 158 -10.19 -2.73 -17.42
CA LEU A 158 -10.48 -1.84 -18.54
C LEU A 158 -9.69 -2.27 -19.79
N ARG A 159 -10.34 -2.27 -20.93
CA ARG A 159 -9.70 -2.62 -22.19
C ARG A 159 -8.46 -1.76 -22.45
N GLY A 160 -7.35 -2.42 -22.76
CA GLY A 160 -6.08 -1.76 -23.04
C GLY A 160 -5.27 -1.40 -21.79
N SER A 161 -5.78 -1.69 -20.58
CA SER A 161 -4.97 -1.52 -19.36
C SER A 161 -3.93 -2.63 -19.23
N ARG A 162 -2.89 -2.32 -18.44
CA ARG A 162 -1.85 -3.27 -18.04
C ARG A 162 -1.86 -3.39 -16.51
N SER A 163 -1.73 -4.62 -16.02
CA SER A 163 -1.56 -4.85 -14.59
C SER A 163 -0.24 -4.24 -14.11
N ALA A 164 -0.34 -3.34 -13.14
CA ALA A 164 0.78 -2.67 -12.49
C ALA A 164 0.46 -2.46 -11.00
N PRO A 165 0.39 -3.55 -10.20
CA PRO A 165 0.00 -3.48 -8.81
C PRO A 165 0.78 -2.42 -8.04
N GLY A 166 0.12 -1.69 -7.15
CA GLY A 166 0.69 -0.61 -6.35
C GLY A 166 1.58 -1.07 -5.18
N GLY A 167 1.74 -2.38 -5.00
CA GLY A 167 2.55 -2.94 -3.91
C GLY A 167 3.07 -4.34 -4.20
#